data_d7760f7f13026393039703e1f76665f3
#
_entry.id   d7760f7f13026393039703e1f76665f3
#
_cell.length_a   1.000
_cell.length_b   1.000
_cell.length_c   1.000
_cell.angle_alpha   90.00
_cell.angle_beta   90.00
_cell.angle_gamma   90.00
#
_symmetry.space_group_name_H-M   'P 1'
#
loop_
_entity.id
_entity.type
_entity.pdbx_description
1 polymer ?
#
loop_
_entity_poly.entity_id
_entity_poly.type
_entity_poly.pdbx_seq_one_letter_code
_entity_poly.pdbx_strand_id
1 'polypeptide(L)'
;TYIDGVFYKDGKIANWWCDDGKDWYFFQNGKKHNGYGIDANGKRYFVDGKYANGIYGGKLYKDGIESKGRTYVNGIFYDENIRPANGWYDDGSNWYFFKDGKKYTGKAVDGNGEMYFIGGKYAHTYINGIFYGAGKIANGWYDDGDDWYFFQGGKKHTGYATDENGEKYFVDGKYANGFYGGKSYLDGEEVE
;
A
#
# COMPACT_ATOMS: atom_id res chain seq x y z
N THR A 1 -27.94 -13.10 30.15
CA THR A 1 -27.80 -14.56 30.06
C THR A 1 -28.60 -15.11 28.86
N TYR A 2 -28.18 -16.27 28.33
CA TYR A 2 -28.93 -17.01 27.32
C TYR A 2 -29.81 -18.08 27.97
N ILE A 3 -31.06 -18.16 27.52
CA ILE A 3 -32.01 -19.21 27.86
C ILE A 3 -32.63 -19.68 26.56
N ASP A 4 -32.51 -20.98 26.24
CA ASP A 4 -33.00 -21.60 24.98
C ASP A 4 -32.63 -20.82 23.70
N GLY A 5 -31.40 -20.30 23.66
CA GLY A 5 -30.89 -19.53 22.52
C GLY A 5 -31.39 -18.09 22.41
N VAL A 6 -32.15 -17.62 23.39
CA VAL A 6 -32.62 -16.22 23.50
C VAL A 6 -31.82 -15.49 24.58
N PHE A 7 -31.26 -14.34 24.25
CA PHE A 7 -30.51 -13.53 25.21
C PHE A 7 -31.44 -12.62 26.03
N TYR A 8 -31.30 -12.68 27.35
CA TYR A 8 -32.01 -11.84 28.31
C TYR A 8 -31.02 -10.90 28.99
N LYS A 9 -31.38 -9.62 29.03
CA LYS A 9 -30.68 -8.58 29.79
C LYS A 9 -31.62 -8.07 30.89
N ASP A 10 -31.18 -8.16 32.14
CA ASP A 10 -31.94 -7.71 33.33
C ASP A 10 -33.37 -8.28 33.36
N GLY A 11 -33.51 -9.58 33.08
CA GLY A 11 -34.79 -10.31 33.09
C GLY A 11 -35.70 -10.05 31.89
N LYS A 12 -35.28 -9.25 30.90
CA LYS A 12 -36.07 -8.93 29.70
C LYS A 12 -35.37 -9.47 28.46
N ILE A 13 -36.16 -9.83 27.45
CA ILE A 13 -35.63 -10.20 26.13
C ILE A 13 -34.82 -9.01 25.58
N ALA A 14 -33.58 -9.28 25.20
CA ALA A 14 -32.69 -8.24 24.68
C ALA A 14 -33.17 -7.71 23.33
N ASN A 15 -33.34 -6.41 23.28
CA ASN A 15 -33.56 -5.65 22.05
C ASN A 15 -32.64 -4.44 22.12
N TRP A 16 -31.84 -4.21 21.10
CA TRP A 16 -30.86 -3.14 21.07
C TRP A 16 -29.43 -3.61 21.34
N TRP A 17 -28.49 -2.68 21.52
CA TRP A 17 -27.12 -2.98 21.87
C TRP A 17 -27.01 -3.50 23.30
N CYS A 18 -26.52 -4.70 23.46
CA CYS A 18 -26.28 -5.32 24.76
C CYS A 18 -24.93 -6.04 24.78
N ASP A 19 -24.24 -5.96 25.91
CA ASP A 19 -23.08 -6.80 26.20
C ASP A 19 -23.55 -8.18 26.67
N ASP A 20 -23.13 -9.23 25.95
CA ASP A 20 -23.47 -10.62 26.28
C ASP A 20 -22.46 -11.28 27.24
N GLY A 21 -21.51 -10.49 27.76
CA GLY A 21 -20.43 -10.95 28.63
C GLY A 21 -19.16 -11.32 27.88
N LYS A 22 -19.17 -11.24 26.55
CA LYS A 22 -18.00 -11.41 25.68
C LYS A 22 -17.75 -10.15 24.85
N ASP A 23 -18.83 -9.52 24.36
CA ASP A 23 -18.74 -8.34 23.53
C ASP A 23 -20.13 -7.68 23.37
N TRP A 24 -20.17 -6.48 22.80
CA TRP A 24 -21.40 -5.75 22.48
C TRP A 24 -21.97 -6.20 21.15
N TYR A 25 -23.27 -6.57 21.17
CA TYR A 25 -24.00 -6.97 19.97
C TYR A 25 -25.37 -6.27 19.91
N PHE A 26 -25.82 -6.02 18.69
CA PHE A 26 -27.16 -5.56 18.46
C PHE A 26 -28.13 -6.76 18.41
N PHE A 27 -29.06 -6.78 19.36
CA PHE A 27 -30.06 -7.83 19.48
C PHE A 27 -31.40 -7.37 18.98
N GLN A 28 -32.16 -8.31 18.42
CA GLN A 28 -33.59 -8.16 18.12
C GLN A 28 -34.29 -9.44 18.57
N ASN A 29 -35.26 -9.30 19.46
CA ASN A 29 -35.97 -10.42 20.06
C ASN A 29 -35.03 -11.47 20.69
N GLY A 30 -34.00 -11.02 21.38
CA GLY A 30 -33.02 -11.85 22.05
C GLY A 30 -32.04 -12.58 21.14
N LYS A 31 -32.07 -12.35 19.84
CA LYS A 31 -31.13 -12.93 18.88
C LYS A 31 -30.22 -11.86 18.31
N LYS A 32 -28.97 -12.21 18.07
CA LYS A 32 -28.04 -11.33 17.35
C LYS A 32 -28.62 -11.02 15.97
N HIS A 33 -28.75 -9.74 15.67
CA HIS A 33 -29.50 -9.30 14.49
C HIS A 33 -28.70 -9.52 13.20
N ASN A 34 -29.38 -9.93 12.15
CA ASN A 34 -28.86 -10.02 10.78
C ASN A 34 -29.80 -9.24 9.85
N GLY A 35 -29.22 -8.41 8.99
CA GLY A 35 -29.98 -7.59 8.07
C GLY A 35 -30.02 -6.11 8.48
N TYR A 36 -30.93 -5.35 7.88
CA TYR A 36 -31.11 -3.94 8.22
C TYR A 36 -31.79 -3.77 9.57
N GLY A 37 -31.19 -2.95 10.42
CA GLY A 37 -31.74 -2.48 11.68
C GLY A 37 -31.54 -0.97 11.82
N ILE A 38 -32.21 -0.37 12.81
CA ILE A 38 -32.07 1.05 13.15
C ILE A 38 -31.54 1.13 14.57
N ASP A 39 -30.44 1.82 14.75
CA ASP A 39 -29.87 2.13 16.06
C ASP A 39 -29.70 3.65 16.25
N ALA A 40 -28.96 4.07 17.27
CA ALA A 40 -28.70 5.50 17.55
C ALA A 40 -27.95 6.21 16.40
N ASN A 41 -27.21 5.46 15.57
CA ASN A 41 -26.49 5.98 14.42
C ASN A 41 -27.30 5.90 13.11
N GLY A 42 -28.61 5.53 13.20
CA GLY A 42 -29.53 5.40 12.08
C GLY A 42 -29.57 4.00 11.48
N LYS A 43 -30.02 3.90 10.23
CA LYS A 43 -30.18 2.62 9.55
C LYS A 43 -28.81 2.00 9.21
N ARG A 44 -28.59 0.76 9.65
CA ARG A 44 -27.37 -0.01 9.41
C ARG A 44 -27.68 -1.43 8.99
N TYR A 45 -26.74 -2.08 8.32
CA TYR A 45 -26.78 -3.51 8.04
C TYR A 45 -25.91 -4.24 9.07
N PHE A 46 -26.49 -5.28 9.66
CA PHE A 46 -25.86 -6.08 10.71
C PHE A 46 -25.58 -7.48 10.22
N VAL A 47 -24.52 -8.07 10.75
CA VAL A 47 -24.17 -9.48 10.60
C VAL A 47 -23.77 -9.99 11.96
N ASP A 48 -24.49 -11.00 12.45
CA ASP A 48 -24.31 -11.57 13.79
C ASP A 48 -24.25 -10.50 14.91
N GLY A 49 -25.13 -9.49 14.80
CA GLY A 49 -25.24 -8.40 15.77
C GLY A 49 -24.13 -7.34 15.73
N LYS A 50 -23.23 -7.41 14.77
CA LYS A 50 -22.20 -6.37 14.54
C LYS A 50 -22.53 -5.59 13.27
N TYR A 51 -22.02 -4.37 13.16
CA TYR A 51 -22.07 -3.68 11.88
C TYR A 51 -21.36 -4.48 10.80
N ALA A 52 -22.00 -4.64 9.66
CA ALA A 52 -21.41 -5.31 8.53
C ALA A 52 -20.17 -4.56 8.01
N ASN A 53 -19.08 -5.28 7.87
CA ASN A 53 -17.85 -4.83 7.22
C ASN A 53 -17.42 -5.90 6.22
N GLY A 54 -17.60 -5.65 4.93
CA GLY A 54 -17.33 -6.60 3.86
C GLY A 54 -18.47 -6.70 2.86
N ILE A 55 -18.44 -7.75 2.04
CA ILE A 55 -19.45 -8.00 1.00
C ILE A 55 -20.49 -8.97 1.53
N TYR A 56 -21.73 -8.52 1.54
CA TYR A 56 -22.91 -9.31 1.92
C TYR A 56 -24.02 -9.10 0.91
N GLY A 57 -24.56 -10.20 0.36
CA GLY A 57 -25.60 -10.13 -0.68
C GLY A 57 -25.19 -9.33 -1.91
N GLY A 58 -23.90 -9.38 -2.30
CA GLY A 58 -23.38 -8.66 -3.46
C GLY A 58 -23.15 -7.16 -3.26
N LYS A 59 -23.29 -6.65 -2.04
CA LYS A 59 -23.09 -5.25 -1.67
C LYS A 59 -21.93 -5.11 -0.69
N LEU A 60 -21.14 -4.05 -0.86
CA LEU A 60 -20.06 -3.71 0.06
C LEU A 60 -20.62 -2.86 1.20
N TYR A 61 -20.29 -3.24 2.43
CA TYR A 61 -20.63 -2.47 3.63
C TYR A 61 -19.38 -2.06 4.39
N LYS A 62 -19.42 -0.83 4.89
CA LYS A 62 -18.45 -0.28 5.84
C LYS A 62 -19.21 0.28 7.03
N ASP A 63 -18.96 -0.28 8.22
CA ASP A 63 -19.65 0.09 9.46
C ASP A 63 -21.19 0.06 9.32
N GLY A 64 -21.71 -0.97 8.64
CA GLY A 64 -23.12 -1.17 8.37
C GLY A 64 -23.72 -0.25 7.31
N ILE A 65 -22.93 0.64 6.70
CA ILE A 65 -23.37 1.52 5.60
C ILE A 65 -23.00 0.90 4.27
N GLU A 66 -23.93 0.84 3.33
CA GLU A 66 -23.65 0.42 1.96
C GLU A 66 -22.67 1.40 1.29
N SER A 67 -21.57 0.89 0.76
CA SER A 67 -20.56 1.64 0.03
C SER A 67 -20.63 1.32 -1.46
N LYS A 68 -20.35 2.33 -2.29
CA LYS A 68 -20.28 2.18 -3.75
C LYS A 68 -18.86 1.84 -4.25
N GLY A 69 -17.97 1.41 -3.35
CA GLY A 69 -16.57 1.15 -3.65
C GLY A 69 -15.65 2.36 -3.44
N ARG A 70 -14.44 2.28 -3.98
CA ARG A 70 -13.32 3.23 -3.77
C ARG A 70 -13.08 3.54 -2.30
N THR A 71 -13.03 2.49 -1.49
CA THR A 71 -12.89 2.59 -0.04
C THR A 71 -12.19 1.38 0.55
N TYR A 72 -11.60 1.57 1.73
CA TYR A 72 -11.06 0.46 2.53
C TYR A 72 -12.16 -0.16 3.39
N VAL A 73 -12.26 -1.49 3.34
CA VAL A 73 -13.03 -2.30 4.28
C VAL A 73 -12.14 -3.45 4.74
N ASN A 74 -11.95 -3.60 6.05
CA ASN A 74 -11.08 -4.61 6.66
C ASN A 74 -9.66 -4.66 6.05
N GLY A 75 -9.07 -3.49 5.76
CA GLY A 75 -7.73 -3.38 5.20
C GLY A 75 -7.60 -3.72 3.71
N ILE A 76 -8.70 -4.01 3.02
CA ILE A 76 -8.78 -4.23 1.57
C ILE A 76 -9.37 -2.99 0.91
N PHE A 77 -8.69 -2.44 -0.07
CA PHE A 77 -9.22 -1.36 -0.90
C PHE A 77 -10.04 -1.95 -2.06
N TYR A 78 -11.28 -1.50 -2.18
CA TYR A 78 -12.20 -1.93 -3.23
C TYR A 78 -12.34 -0.85 -4.31
N ASP A 79 -12.33 -1.27 -5.57
CA ASP A 79 -12.59 -0.41 -6.72
C ASP A 79 -14.08 -0.02 -6.83
N GLU A 80 -14.43 0.76 -7.84
CA GLU A 80 -15.82 1.18 -8.12
C GLU A 80 -16.76 0.02 -8.48
N ASN A 81 -16.23 -1.16 -8.83
CA ASN A 81 -16.99 -2.36 -9.16
C ASN A 81 -17.10 -3.33 -7.97
N ILE A 82 -16.71 -2.87 -6.75
CA ILE A 82 -16.74 -3.67 -5.52
C ILE A 82 -15.82 -4.91 -5.63
N ARG A 83 -14.69 -4.77 -6.32
CA ARG A 83 -13.65 -5.79 -6.42
C ARG A 83 -12.41 -5.32 -5.66
N PRO A 84 -11.61 -6.21 -5.05
CA PRO A 84 -10.30 -5.85 -4.56
C PRO A 84 -9.49 -5.18 -5.67
N ALA A 85 -8.99 -3.97 -5.42
CA ALA A 85 -8.31 -3.16 -6.43
C ALA A 85 -7.05 -3.84 -6.96
N ASN A 86 -6.83 -3.76 -8.26
CA ASN A 86 -5.61 -4.21 -8.94
C ASN A 86 -5.16 -3.14 -9.93
N GLY A 87 -3.93 -2.66 -9.78
CA GLY A 87 -3.38 -1.54 -10.56
C GLY A 87 -3.36 -0.24 -9.77
N TRP A 88 -3.28 0.87 -10.50
CA TRP A 88 -3.18 2.20 -9.91
C TRP A 88 -4.56 2.76 -9.52
N TYR A 89 -4.71 3.14 -8.26
CA TYR A 89 -5.89 3.81 -7.71
C TYR A 89 -5.50 4.92 -6.75
N ASP A 90 -6.28 6.00 -6.76
CA ASP A 90 -6.27 7.02 -5.71
C ASP A 90 -7.13 6.52 -4.54
N ASP A 91 -6.52 6.39 -3.37
CA ASP A 91 -7.21 5.92 -2.15
C ASP A 91 -7.86 7.06 -1.34
N GLY A 92 -7.89 8.27 -1.92
CA GLY A 92 -8.39 9.50 -1.29
C GLY A 92 -7.29 10.30 -0.58
N SER A 93 -6.09 9.75 -0.44
CA SER A 93 -4.92 10.44 0.08
C SER A 93 -3.83 10.58 -0.97
N ASN A 94 -3.66 9.56 -1.82
CA ASN A 94 -2.64 9.53 -2.85
C ASN A 94 -2.88 8.35 -3.82
N TRP A 95 -2.16 8.36 -4.95
CA TRP A 95 -2.13 7.26 -5.90
C TRP A 95 -1.20 6.14 -5.42
N TYR A 96 -1.71 4.91 -5.44
CA TYR A 96 -0.95 3.70 -5.10
C TYR A 96 -1.24 2.58 -6.09
N PHE A 97 -0.24 1.75 -6.31
CA PHE A 97 -0.41 0.50 -7.04
C PHE A 97 -0.87 -0.60 -6.07
N PHE A 98 -2.02 -1.17 -6.37
CA PHE A 98 -2.65 -2.23 -5.58
C PHE A 98 -2.53 -3.58 -6.25
N LYS A 99 -2.49 -4.62 -5.43
CA LYS A 99 -2.71 -6.00 -5.82
C LYS A 99 -3.61 -6.65 -4.78
N ASP A 100 -4.74 -7.21 -5.25
CA ASP A 100 -5.77 -7.82 -4.41
C ASP A 100 -6.22 -6.89 -3.25
N GLY A 101 -6.37 -5.60 -3.57
CA GLY A 101 -6.80 -4.56 -2.64
C GLY A 101 -5.78 -4.12 -1.61
N LYS A 102 -4.55 -4.58 -1.69
CA LYS A 102 -3.45 -4.17 -0.80
C LYS A 102 -2.41 -3.36 -1.57
N LYS A 103 -1.82 -2.34 -0.92
CA LYS A 103 -0.67 -1.61 -1.49
C LYS A 103 0.45 -2.59 -1.76
N TYR A 104 0.87 -2.68 -3.02
CA TYR A 104 1.76 -3.74 -3.47
C TYR A 104 3.23 -3.46 -3.14
N THR A 105 3.97 -4.51 -2.79
CA THR A 105 5.43 -4.50 -2.69
C THR A 105 5.98 -5.66 -3.50
N GLY A 106 6.86 -5.38 -4.44
CA GLY A 106 7.47 -6.34 -5.35
C GLY A 106 7.50 -5.87 -6.79
N LYS A 107 7.87 -6.77 -7.69
CA LYS A 107 7.88 -6.48 -9.14
C LYS A 107 6.50 -6.69 -9.74
N ALA A 108 6.06 -5.74 -10.53
CA ALA A 108 4.84 -5.84 -11.34
C ALA A 108 4.98 -5.03 -12.61
N VAL A 109 4.17 -5.33 -13.62
CA VAL A 109 4.10 -4.60 -14.88
C VAL A 109 2.98 -3.57 -14.78
N ASP A 110 3.27 -2.33 -15.13
CA ASP A 110 2.28 -1.28 -15.33
C ASP A 110 2.45 -0.62 -16.72
N GLY A 111 1.87 0.57 -16.92
CA GLY A 111 2.00 1.31 -18.19
C GLY A 111 3.43 1.72 -18.56
N ASN A 112 4.37 1.70 -17.60
CA ASN A 112 5.79 2.03 -17.80
C ASN A 112 6.69 0.79 -17.94
N GLY A 113 6.10 -0.42 -17.97
CA GLY A 113 6.78 -1.69 -18.07
C GLY A 113 6.95 -2.39 -16.72
N GLU A 114 7.97 -3.26 -16.59
CA GLU A 114 8.27 -3.93 -15.33
C GLU A 114 8.89 -2.94 -14.34
N MET A 115 8.23 -2.76 -13.19
CA MET A 115 8.60 -1.83 -12.14
C MET A 115 8.68 -2.54 -10.80
N TYR A 116 9.53 -2.05 -9.88
CA TYR A 116 9.54 -2.48 -8.50
C TYR A 116 8.75 -1.49 -7.64
N PHE A 117 7.86 -2.01 -6.81
CA PHE A 117 7.00 -1.23 -5.91
C PHE A 117 7.36 -1.49 -4.45
N ILE A 118 7.19 -0.48 -3.61
CA ILE A 118 7.22 -0.59 -2.15
C ILE A 118 6.02 0.17 -1.60
N GLY A 119 5.13 -0.55 -0.90
CA GLY A 119 3.93 0.05 -0.34
C GLY A 119 3.04 0.77 -1.37
N GLY A 120 3.01 0.25 -2.61
CA GLY A 120 2.22 0.81 -3.72
C GLY A 120 2.85 2.02 -4.44
N LYS A 121 4.06 2.41 -4.10
CA LYS A 121 4.83 3.45 -4.81
C LYS A 121 5.98 2.83 -5.58
N TYR A 122 6.47 3.48 -6.62
CA TYR A 122 7.72 3.09 -7.25
C TYR A 122 8.86 3.12 -6.23
N ALA A 123 9.66 2.07 -6.23
CA ALA A 123 10.83 2.00 -5.35
C ALA A 123 11.85 3.07 -5.72
N HIS A 124 12.36 3.77 -4.71
CA HIS A 124 13.49 4.68 -4.81
C HIS A 124 14.41 4.40 -3.63
N THR A 125 15.15 3.29 -3.70
CA THR A 125 15.99 2.78 -2.60
C THR A 125 16.79 1.56 -3.02
N TYR A 126 17.69 1.12 -2.14
CA TYR A 126 18.42 -0.15 -2.29
C TYR A 126 17.54 -1.36 -1.92
N ILE A 127 17.54 -2.36 -2.79
CA ILE A 127 16.89 -3.64 -2.57
C ILE A 127 17.92 -4.73 -2.90
N ASN A 128 18.31 -5.50 -1.89
CA ASN A 128 19.36 -6.52 -2.01
C ASN A 128 20.67 -5.99 -2.65
N GLY A 129 21.10 -4.77 -2.27
CA GLY A 129 22.32 -4.15 -2.76
C GLY A 129 22.23 -3.56 -4.17
N ILE A 130 21.06 -3.53 -4.78
CA ILE A 130 20.77 -2.90 -6.08
C ILE A 130 19.89 -1.68 -5.83
N PHE A 131 20.31 -0.51 -6.31
CA PHE A 131 19.51 0.71 -6.22
C PHE A 131 18.47 0.76 -7.33
N TYR A 132 17.25 1.01 -6.93
CA TYR A 132 16.12 1.27 -7.81
C TYR A 132 15.77 2.75 -7.78
N GLY A 133 15.78 3.40 -8.94
CA GLY A 133 15.30 4.76 -9.14
C GLY A 133 13.97 4.74 -9.87
N ALA A 134 12.94 5.35 -9.28
CA ALA A 134 11.58 5.38 -9.86
C ALA A 134 11.08 3.99 -10.32
N GLY A 135 11.35 2.95 -9.51
CA GLY A 135 10.89 1.58 -9.74
C GLY A 135 11.74 0.76 -10.71
N LYS A 136 12.73 1.33 -11.37
CA LYS A 136 13.66 0.63 -12.30
C LYS A 136 15.04 0.50 -11.68
N ILE A 137 15.80 -0.50 -12.11
CA ILE A 137 17.23 -0.58 -11.76
C ILE A 137 17.91 0.71 -12.26
N ALA A 138 18.60 1.41 -11.36
CA ALA A 138 19.18 2.70 -11.67
C ALA A 138 20.32 2.59 -12.69
N ASN A 139 20.27 3.45 -13.72
CA ASN A 139 21.34 3.69 -14.67
C ASN A 139 21.39 5.19 -14.93
N GLY A 140 22.54 5.82 -14.70
CA GLY A 140 22.69 7.26 -14.74
C GLY A 140 22.67 7.89 -13.34
N TRP A 141 22.46 9.19 -13.28
CA TRP A 141 22.49 9.96 -12.04
C TRP A 141 21.18 9.81 -11.24
N TYR A 142 21.32 9.46 -9.97
CA TYR A 142 20.22 9.41 -9.00
C TYR A 142 20.71 9.89 -7.62
N ASP A 143 19.82 10.59 -6.93
CA ASP A 143 19.95 10.86 -5.50
C ASP A 143 19.53 9.59 -4.73
N ASP A 144 20.40 9.02 -3.89
CA ASP A 144 20.11 7.81 -3.12
C ASP A 144 19.56 8.11 -1.71
N GLY A 145 19.33 9.40 -1.44
CA GLY A 145 18.88 9.91 -0.14
C GLY A 145 20.00 10.53 0.69
N ASP A 146 21.25 10.23 0.37
CA ASP A 146 22.43 10.84 0.99
C ASP A 146 23.06 11.87 0.04
N ASP A 147 23.18 11.51 -1.25
CA ASP A 147 23.80 12.37 -2.27
C ASP A 147 23.50 11.84 -3.68
N TRP A 148 23.86 12.61 -4.71
CA TRP A 148 23.78 12.22 -6.11
C TRP A 148 24.95 11.33 -6.51
N TYR A 149 24.65 10.18 -7.09
CA TYR A 149 25.62 9.23 -7.60
C TYR A 149 25.25 8.75 -9.00
N PHE A 150 26.27 8.46 -9.80
CA PHE A 150 26.11 7.80 -11.09
C PHE A 150 26.06 6.28 -10.89
N PHE A 151 24.95 5.68 -11.30
CA PHE A 151 24.72 4.24 -11.19
C PHE A 151 24.85 3.56 -12.54
N GLN A 152 25.28 2.30 -12.51
CA GLN A 152 25.20 1.38 -13.61
C GLN A 152 24.76 0.01 -13.10
N GLY A 153 23.65 -0.50 -13.64
CA GLY A 153 23.04 -1.73 -13.14
C GLY A 153 22.65 -1.69 -11.65
N GLY A 154 22.27 -0.51 -11.14
CA GLY A 154 21.90 -0.27 -9.75
C GLY A 154 23.03 -0.25 -8.75
N LYS A 155 24.27 -0.19 -9.20
CA LYS A 155 25.47 -0.03 -8.35
C LYS A 155 26.15 1.30 -8.67
N LYS A 156 26.73 1.95 -7.66
CA LYS A 156 27.57 3.11 -7.85
C LYS A 156 28.70 2.75 -8.78
N HIS A 157 28.85 3.48 -9.88
CA HIS A 157 29.78 3.12 -10.96
C HIS A 157 31.23 3.50 -10.62
N THR A 158 32.17 2.64 -11.01
CA THR A 158 33.60 2.94 -11.04
C THR A 158 34.12 2.56 -12.40
N GLY A 159 34.78 3.51 -13.09
CA GLY A 159 35.32 3.35 -14.44
C GLY A 159 34.81 4.43 -15.38
N TYR A 160 35.14 4.29 -16.67
CA TYR A 160 34.61 5.19 -17.69
C TYR A 160 33.13 4.94 -17.98
N ALA A 161 32.38 6.01 -18.08
CA ALA A 161 31.00 5.99 -18.56
C ALA A 161 30.66 7.34 -19.19
N THR A 162 29.61 7.34 -20.04
CA THR A 162 29.13 8.56 -20.68
C THR A 162 27.87 9.05 -19.96
N ASP A 163 27.87 10.31 -19.57
CA ASP A 163 26.69 11.03 -19.08
C ASP A 163 26.38 12.23 -19.99
N GLU A 164 25.56 13.17 -19.51
CA GLU A 164 25.19 14.38 -20.27
C GLU A 164 26.37 15.32 -20.54
N ASN A 165 27.47 15.21 -19.76
CA ASN A 165 28.70 16.00 -19.91
C ASN A 165 29.79 15.28 -20.74
N GLY A 166 29.46 14.13 -21.35
CA GLY A 166 30.36 13.34 -22.16
C GLY A 166 30.96 12.15 -21.41
N GLU A 167 32.05 11.59 -21.95
CA GLU A 167 32.75 10.48 -21.31
C GLU A 167 33.56 10.97 -20.09
N LYS A 168 33.29 10.36 -18.95
CA LYS A 168 33.95 10.70 -17.67
C LYS A 168 34.41 9.43 -16.95
N TYR A 169 35.44 9.58 -16.12
CA TYR A 169 35.87 8.53 -15.20
C TYR A 169 35.19 8.72 -13.84
N PHE A 170 34.60 7.68 -13.33
CA PHE A 170 33.88 7.68 -12.06
C PHE A 170 34.60 6.85 -11.02
N VAL A 171 34.48 7.23 -9.76
CA VAL A 171 34.88 6.43 -8.60
C VAL A 171 33.75 6.44 -7.60
N ASP A 172 33.19 5.25 -7.31
CA ASP A 172 32.06 5.06 -6.40
C ASP A 172 30.89 6.03 -6.71
N GLY A 173 30.58 6.16 -7.99
CA GLY A 173 29.45 6.96 -8.49
C GLY A 173 29.67 8.48 -8.53
N LYS A 174 30.85 8.96 -8.21
CA LYS A 174 31.25 10.40 -8.32
C LYS A 174 32.26 10.57 -9.44
N TYR A 175 32.33 11.77 -10.01
CA TYR A 175 33.45 12.11 -10.88
C TYR A 175 34.77 11.94 -10.14
N ALA A 176 35.72 11.30 -10.79
CA ALA A 176 37.04 11.12 -10.24
C ALA A 176 37.76 12.45 -10.06
N ASN A 177 38.30 12.66 -8.88
CA ASN A 177 39.20 13.78 -8.56
C ASN A 177 40.43 13.20 -7.85
N GLY A 178 41.58 13.24 -8.50
CA GLY A 178 42.84 12.68 -7.99
C GLY A 178 43.42 11.59 -8.88
N PHE A 179 44.30 10.75 -8.31
CA PHE A 179 45.08 9.78 -9.05
C PHE A 179 44.48 8.38 -8.94
N TYR A 180 44.06 7.81 -10.08
CA TYR A 180 43.46 6.50 -10.17
C TYR A 180 44.02 5.74 -11.38
N GLY A 181 44.40 4.47 -11.19
CA GLY A 181 44.83 3.60 -12.28
C GLY A 181 46.07 4.12 -13.04
N GLY A 182 46.93 4.93 -12.38
CA GLY A 182 48.10 5.48 -13.02
C GLY A 182 47.89 6.80 -13.77
N LYS A 183 46.72 7.42 -13.65
CA LYS A 183 46.29 8.64 -14.33
C LYS A 183 45.72 9.65 -13.33
N SER A 184 45.89 10.93 -13.62
CA SER A 184 45.32 12.03 -12.83
C SER A 184 43.96 12.44 -13.43
N TYR A 185 42.99 12.75 -12.58
CA TYR A 185 41.65 13.16 -13.01
C TYR A 185 41.19 14.41 -12.25
N LEU A 186 40.49 15.28 -12.95
CA LEU A 186 39.77 16.43 -12.43
C LEU A 186 38.33 16.41 -13.03
N ASP A 187 37.32 16.34 -12.16
CA ASP A 187 35.90 16.25 -12.55
C ASP A 187 35.64 15.16 -13.60
N GLY A 188 36.29 14.00 -13.43
CA GLY A 188 36.16 12.83 -14.28
C GLY A 188 36.94 12.92 -15.61
N GLU A 189 37.63 14.03 -15.90
CA GLU A 189 38.50 14.19 -17.07
C GLU A 189 39.93 13.87 -16.75
N GLU A 190 40.62 13.14 -17.64
CA GLU A 190 42.06 12.88 -17.50
C GLU A 190 42.81 14.17 -17.72
N VAL A 191 43.70 14.49 -16.79
CA VAL A 191 44.60 15.67 -16.82
C VAL A 191 46.05 15.24 -16.83
N GLU A 192 46.92 16.01 -17.51
CA GLU A 192 48.34 15.72 -17.58
C GLU A 192 49.08 15.99 -16.24
#